data_8b3c31b0912720ebbac8f4d19212dcc1
#
_entry.id   8b3c31b0912720ebbac8f4d19212dcc1
#
_cell.length_a   1.000
_cell.length_b   1.000
_cell.length_c   1.000
_cell.angle_alpha   90.00
_cell.angle_beta   90.00
_cell.angle_gamma   90.00
#
_symmetry.space_group_name_H-M   'P 1'
#
loop_
_entity.id
_entity.type
_entity.pdbx_description
1 polymer ?
#
loop_
_entity_poly.entity_id
_entity_poly.type
_entity_poly.pdbx_seq_one_letter_code
_entity_poly.pdbx_strand_id
1 'polypeptide(L)'
;MVQDCFNFRITPGFHVPDWAKGAVIYQIFVDRFCNGDPANDVETDEYIYIGQPVTKITDWNQNPSAMDVRCFYGGDLQGVWEKLDYLQNLGVEVLYFNPMFVSPSNHKYDTQDYDHIDP
;
A
#
# COMPACT_ATOMS: atom_id res chain seq x y z
N MET A 1 -41.13 -4.35 -5.99
CA MET A 1 -40.56 -5.08 -4.80
C MET A 1 -39.03 -4.86 -4.84
N VAL A 2 -38.46 -4.16 -3.87
CA VAL A 2 -37.02 -3.97 -3.78
C VAL A 2 -36.44 -5.28 -3.25
N GLN A 3 -35.40 -5.81 -3.89
CA GLN A 3 -34.76 -7.06 -3.42
C GLN A 3 -34.12 -6.82 -2.05
N ASP A 4 -34.26 -7.76 -1.12
CA ASP A 4 -33.75 -7.66 0.26
C ASP A 4 -32.24 -7.42 0.34
N CYS A 5 -31.48 -7.82 -0.70
CA CYS A 5 -30.04 -7.60 -0.78
C CYS A 5 -29.63 -6.13 -0.96
N PHE A 6 -30.56 -5.22 -1.27
CA PHE A 6 -30.31 -3.79 -1.43
C PHE A 6 -30.88 -2.94 -0.30
N ASN A 7 -31.29 -3.55 0.80
CA ASN A 7 -31.81 -2.82 1.95
C ASN A 7 -30.68 -1.99 2.61
N PHE A 8 -30.95 -0.71 2.81
CA PHE A 8 -30.06 0.17 3.56
C PHE A 8 -30.28 0.00 5.06
N ARG A 9 -29.20 -0.07 5.82
CA ARG A 9 -29.25 -0.06 7.28
C ARG A 9 -29.09 1.37 7.79
N ILE A 10 -30.04 1.86 8.57
CA ILE A 10 -29.94 3.11 9.28
C ILE A 10 -29.53 2.80 10.73
N THR A 11 -28.45 3.41 11.20
CA THR A 11 -27.97 3.29 12.58
C THR A 11 -28.21 4.62 13.30
N PRO A 12 -29.28 4.77 14.08
CA PRO A 12 -29.52 6.00 14.84
C PRO A 12 -28.41 6.24 15.86
N GLY A 13 -28.03 7.51 16.05
CA GLY A 13 -27.00 7.88 17.04
C GLY A 13 -25.57 7.50 16.65
N PHE A 14 -25.32 7.17 15.37
CA PHE A 14 -23.96 6.95 14.88
C PHE A 14 -23.16 8.26 14.92
N HIS A 15 -22.05 8.25 15.63
CA HIS A 15 -21.12 9.37 15.72
C HIS A 15 -19.81 9.06 15.03
N VAL A 16 -19.42 9.91 14.11
CA VAL A 16 -18.04 9.92 13.56
C VAL A 16 -17.18 10.75 14.51
N PRO A 17 -16.00 10.28 14.92
CA PRO A 17 -15.04 11.07 15.70
C PRO A 17 -14.78 12.44 15.05
N ASP A 18 -14.68 13.50 15.86
CA ASP A 18 -14.55 14.86 15.31
C ASP A 18 -13.27 15.06 14.51
N TRP A 19 -12.18 14.39 14.89
CA TRP A 19 -10.91 14.43 14.16
C TRP A 19 -11.02 13.86 12.74
N ALA A 20 -11.94 12.92 12.50
CA ALA A 20 -12.11 12.31 11.18
C ALA A 20 -12.95 13.16 10.21
N LYS A 21 -13.66 14.18 10.76
CA LYS A 21 -14.51 15.06 9.96
C LYS A 21 -13.67 16.09 9.22
N GLY A 22 -13.54 15.94 7.92
CA GLY A 22 -12.75 16.83 7.08
C GLY A 22 -11.24 16.59 7.08
N ALA A 23 -10.77 15.51 7.73
CA ALA A 23 -9.38 15.13 7.73
C ALA A 23 -8.86 14.83 6.30
N VAL A 24 -7.66 15.27 6.00
CA VAL A 24 -6.96 14.93 4.76
C VAL A 24 -6.30 13.56 4.92
N ILE A 25 -6.82 12.58 4.18
CA ILE A 25 -6.32 11.20 4.21
C ILE A 25 -5.44 10.97 2.98
N TYR A 26 -4.21 10.50 3.18
CA TYR A 26 -3.29 10.14 2.11
C TYR A 26 -3.12 8.62 2.06
N GLN A 27 -3.50 8.00 0.94
CA GLN A 27 -3.32 6.57 0.73
C GLN A 27 -1.92 6.29 0.18
N ILE A 28 -1.21 5.34 0.81
CA ILE A 28 0.14 4.95 0.42
C ILE A 28 0.13 3.52 -0.12
N PHE A 29 0.60 3.36 -1.35
CA PHE A 29 1.06 2.10 -1.89
C PHE A 29 2.56 2.00 -1.61
N VAL A 30 2.96 1.25 -0.58
CA VAL A 30 4.31 1.30 0.01
C VAL A 30 5.39 1.06 -1.02
N ASP A 31 5.33 -0.03 -1.79
CA ASP A 31 6.29 -0.37 -2.85
C ASP A 31 6.56 0.79 -3.85
N ARG A 32 5.60 1.70 -4.02
CA ARG A 32 5.63 2.79 -5.01
C ARG A 32 5.81 4.18 -4.42
N PHE A 33 6.14 4.29 -3.14
CA PHE A 33 6.17 5.58 -2.46
C PHE A 33 7.58 6.13 -2.28
N CYS A 34 8.44 5.43 -1.56
CA CYS A 34 9.82 5.82 -1.32
C CYS A 34 10.62 4.61 -0.82
N ASN A 35 11.79 4.37 -1.40
CA ASN A 35 12.75 3.39 -0.91
C ASN A 35 13.65 4.06 0.13
N GLY A 36 13.61 3.60 1.36
CA GLY A 36 14.41 4.09 2.48
C GLY A 36 15.59 3.17 2.83
N ASP A 37 15.46 1.87 2.57
CA ASP A 37 16.51 0.87 2.81
C ASP A 37 16.68 -0.07 1.60
N PRO A 38 17.54 0.26 0.64
CA PRO A 38 17.77 -0.60 -0.52
C PRO A 38 18.30 -2.01 -0.21
N ALA A 39 18.67 -2.30 1.05
CA ALA A 39 19.15 -3.62 1.43
C ALA A 39 18.03 -4.66 1.60
N ASN A 40 16.79 -4.20 1.73
CA ASN A 40 15.61 -5.07 1.82
C ASN A 40 14.83 -5.23 0.49
N ASP A 41 15.31 -4.61 -0.59
CA ASP A 41 14.66 -4.68 -1.90
C ASP A 41 14.56 -6.12 -2.42
N VAL A 42 13.41 -6.44 -3.02
CA VAL A 42 13.26 -7.68 -3.80
C VAL A 42 14.16 -7.62 -5.04
N GLU A 43 15.01 -8.63 -5.22
CA GLU A 43 15.93 -8.69 -6.36
C GLU A 43 15.30 -9.38 -7.58
N THR A 44 15.78 -9.04 -8.77
CA THR A 44 15.32 -9.68 -10.01
C THR A 44 15.61 -11.17 -9.96
N ASP A 45 14.61 -11.99 -10.36
CA ASP A 45 14.67 -13.47 -10.35
C ASP A 45 14.76 -14.10 -8.94
N GLU A 46 14.54 -13.36 -7.86
CA GLU A 46 14.63 -13.87 -6.50
C GLU A 46 13.61 -15.00 -6.22
N TYR A 47 12.40 -14.88 -6.76
CA TYR A 47 11.38 -15.93 -6.69
C TYR A 47 10.42 -15.87 -7.87
N ILE A 48 9.56 -16.89 -7.96
CA ILE A 48 8.52 -17.01 -9.00
C ILE A 48 7.16 -16.63 -8.41
N TYR A 49 6.46 -15.68 -9.02
CA TYR A 49 5.09 -15.34 -8.69
C TYR A 49 4.21 -15.37 -9.94
N ILE A 50 3.06 -16.09 -9.86
CA ILE A 50 2.13 -16.32 -10.99
C ILE A 50 2.89 -16.84 -12.22
N GLY A 51 3.76 -17.86 -12.02
CA GLY A 51 4.45 -18.58 -13.10
C GLY A 51 5.53 -17.77 -13.82
N GLN A 52 5.93 -16.62 -13.32
CA GLN A 52 6.99 -15.78 -13.86
C GLN A 52 7.89 -15.25 -12.75
N PRO A 53 9.17 -14.95 -13.02
CA PRO A 53 10.05 -14.35 -12.04
C PRO A 53 9.61 -12.92 -11.67
N VAL A 54 9.96 -12.52 -10.45
CA VAL A 54 9.85 -11.12 -10.01
C VAL A 54 10.95 -10.28 -10.63
N THR A 55 10.74 -8.96 -10.68
CA THR A 55 11.68 -8.02 -11.30
C THR A 55 11.82 -6.77 -10.43
N LYS A 56 13.04 -6.40 -10.09
CA LYS A 56 13.37 -5.13 -9.46
C LYS A 56 13.38 -4.02 -10.50
N ILE A 57 12.66 -2.93 -10.23
CA ILE A 57 12.62 -1.74 -11.06
C ILE A 57 13.61 -0.71 -10.49
N THR A 58 14.63 -0.37 -11.27
CA THR A 58 15.65 0.59 -10.86
C THR A 58 15.37 2.02 -11.33
N ASP A 59 14.60 2.18 -12.41
CA ASP A 59 14.17 3.49 -12.89
C ASP A 59 12.76 3.82 -12.37
N TRP A 60 12.68 4.62 -11.32
CA TRP A 60 11.43 5.06 -10.73
C TRP A 60 10.56 5.95 -11.65
N ASN A 61 11.10 6.43 -12.76
CA ASN A 61 10.35 7.19 -13.78
C ASN A 61 9.73 6.27 -14.84
N GLN A 62 10.03 4.97 -14.80
CA GLN A 62 9.43 4.01 -15.72
C GLN A 62 7.93 3.91 -15.47
N ASN A 63 7.14 4.00 -16.54
CA ASN A 63 5.70 3.80 -16.43
C ASN A 63 5.37 2.35 -16.06
N PRO A 64 4.46 2.12 -15.07
CA PRO A 64 4.01 0.79 -14.73
C PRO A 64 3.35 0.10 -15.93
N SER A 65 3.60 -1.18 -16.11
CA SER A 65 2.89 -2.00 -17.10
C SER A 65 1.52 -2.43 -16.59
N ALA A 66 0.64 -2.86 -17.49
CA ALA A 66 -0.71 -3.32 -17.13
C ALA A 66 -0.73 -4.61 -16.26
N MET A 67 0.38 -5.36 -16.21
CA MET A 67 0.52 -6.64 -15.48
C MET A 67 1.78 -6.65 -14.62
N ASP A 68 2.00 -5.58 -13.88
CA ASP A 68 3.26 -5.37 -13.15
C ASP A 68 3.22 -5.79 -11.67
N VAL A 69 2.31 -6.67 -11.29
CA VAL A 69 2.19 -7.21 -9.92
C VAL A 69 3.48 -7.91 -9.42
N ARG A 70 4.41 -8.20 -10.31
CA ARG A 70 5.72 -8.79 -10.05
C ARG A 70 6.88 -7.79 -10.13
N CYS A 71 6.58 -6.52 -10.41
CA CYS A 71 7.60 -5.48 -10.56
C CYS A 71 7.69 -4.67 -9.28
N PHE A 72 8.81 -4.77 -8.59
CA PHE A 72 9.05 -4.13 -7.31
C PHE A 72 9.91 -2.88 -7.48
N TYR A 73 9.48 -1.77 -6.91
CA TYR A 73 10.22 -0.51 -6.89
C TYR A 73 11.02 -0.34 -5.60
N GLY A 74 10.78 -1.21 -4.60
CA GLY A 74 11.51 -1.21 -3.35
C GLY A 74 11.10 -0.12 -2.36
N GLY A 75 9.89 0.43 -2.50
CA GLY A 75 9.36 1.33 -1.48
C GLY A 75 9.04 0.55 -0.20
N ASP A 76 9.40 1.11 0.95
CA ASP A 76 9.35 0.49 2.26
C ASP A 76 8.81 1.44 3.36
N LEU A 77 8.63 0.94 4.58
CA LEU A 77 8.18 1.77 5.69
C LEU A 77 9.26 2.75 6.18
N GLN A 78 10.54 2.46 5.97
CA GLN A 78 11.63 3.39 6.24
C GLN A 78 11.53 4.61 5.34
N GLY A 79 11.25 4.41 4.05
CA GLY A 79 11.00 5.49 3.09
C GLY A 79 9.77 6.31 3.44
N VAL A 80 8.70 5.67 3.94
CA VAL A 80 7.53 6.43 4.46
C VAL A 80 7.94 7.28 5.66
N TRP A 81 8.70 6.71 6.61
CA TRP A 81 9.20 7.44 7.77
C TRP A 81 10.00 8.68 7.37
N GLU A 82 10.89 8.57 6.41
CA GLU A 82 11.70 9.68 5.89
C GLU A 82 10.88 10.78 5.21
N LYS A 83 9.66 10.44 4.75
CA LYS A 83 8.75 11.38 4.08
C LYS A 83 7.66 11.95 4.99
N LEU A 84 7.66 11.66 6.30
CA LEU A 84 6.62 12.17 7.21
C LEU A 84 6.55 13.70 7.23
N ASP A 85 7.69 14.38 7.25
CA ASP A 85 7.71 15.86 7.22
C ASP A 85 7.13 16.42 5.91
N TYR A 86 7.40 15.76 4.79
CA TYR A 86 6.80 16.10 3.51
C TYR A 86 5.27 15.96 3.54
N LEU A 87 4.77 14.83 4.06
CA LEU A 87 3.34 14.57 4.17
C LEU A 87 2.66 15.55 5.13
N GLN A 88 3.29 15.85 6.27
CA GLN A 88 2.80 16.85 7.22
C GLN A 88 2.73 18.25 6.58
N ASN A 89 3.77 18.67 5.87
CA ASN A 89 3.80 19.96 5.16
C ASN A 89 2.76 20.04 4.03
N LEU A 90 2.38 18.90 3.45
CA LEU A 90 1.29 18.80 2.48
C LEU A 90 -0.10 18.94 3.13
N GLY A 91 -0.18 18.90 4.47
CA GLY A 91 -1.43 18.98 5.22
C GLY A 91 -2.13 17.66 5.42
N VAL A 92 -1.40 16.54 5.28
CA VAL A 92 -1.94 15.20 5.54
C VAL A 92 -2.08 14.99 7.05
N GLU A 93 -3.26 14.51 7.47
CA GLU A 93 -3.58 14.26 8.88
C GLU A 93 -3.71 12.77 9.19
N VAL A 94 -4.01 11.96 8.17
CA VAL A 94 -4.21 10.51 8.31
C VAL A 94 -3.50 9.78 7.18
N LEU A 95 -2.72 8.75 7.53
CA LEU A 95 -2.14 7.82 6.56
C LEU A 95 -3.00 6.56 6.46
N TYR A 96 -3.33 6.18 5.25
CA TYR A 96 -4.00 4.92 4.94
C TYR A 96 -3.06 4.07 4.11
N PHE A 97 -2.57 2.97 4.68
CA PHE A 97 -1.68 2.05 3.96
C PHE A 97 -2.46 1.01 3.16
N ASN A 98 -2.04 0.76 1.93
CA ASN A 98 -2.32 -0.51 1.28
C ASN A 98 -1.75 -1.64 2.14
N PRO A 99 -2.15 -2.92 1.95
CA PRO A 99 -1.58 -4.01 2.71
C PRO A 99 -0.05 -3.97 2.73
N MET A 100 0.55 -4.24 3.90
CA MET A 100 1.99 -4.13 4.13
C MET A 100 2.60 -5.39 4.76
N PHE A 101 1.78 -6.42 4.97
CA PHE A 101 2.23 -7.71 5.52
C PHE A 101 2.87 -8.59 4.45
N VAL A 102 3.68 -9.58 4.88
CA VAL A 102 4.41 -10.50 3.98
C VAL A 102 3.50 -11.06 2.88
N SER A 103 3.92 -10.86 1.64
CA SER A 103 3.15 -11.21 0.44
C SER A 103 4.07 -11.34 -0.78
N PRO A 104 3.78 -12.24 -1.73
CA PRO A 104 4.61 -12.42 -2.92
C PRO A 104 4.37 -11.36 -3.99
N SER A 105 3.34 -10.51 -3.85
CA SER A 105 3.03 -9.45 -4.81
C SER A 105 3.46 -8.07 -4.30
N ASN A 106 3.74 -7.16 -5.22
CA ASN A 106 4.05 -5.77 -4.86
C ASN A 106 2.88 -5.04 -4.17
N HIS A 107 1.63 -5.42 -4.47
CA HIS A 107 0.42 -4.81 -3.87
C HIS A 107 0.01 -5.40 -2.52
N LYS A 108 0.54 -6.57 -2.16
CA LYS A 108 0.40 -7.27 -0.87
C LYS A 108 -1.04 -7.61 -0.44
N TYR A 109 -2.02 -7.59 -1.37
CA TYR A 109 -3.40 -8.02 -1.09
C TYR A 109 -3.54 -9.54 -0.93
N ASP A 110 -2.56 -10.33 -1.37
CA ASP A 110 -2.46 -11.78 -1.23
C ASP A 110 -1.54 -12.15 -0.05
N THR A 111 -1.79 -11.54 1.10
CA THR A 111 -1.03 -11.70 2.34
C THR A 111 -0.86 -13.18 2.71
N GLN A 112 0.37 -13.59 2.97
CA GLN A 112 0.75 -14.94 3.39
C GLN A 112 0.98 -15.03 4.90
N ASP A 113 1.41 -13.94 5.52
CA ASP A 113 1.72 -13.88 6.94
C ASP A 113 1.29 -12.52 7.50
N TYR A 114 0.40 -12.54 8.49
CA TYR A 114 -0.08 -11.34 9.18
C TYR A 114 0.72 -10.98 10.45
N ASP A 115 1.66 -11.84 10.84
CA ASP A 115 2.48 -11.61 12.04
C ASP A 115 3.73 -10.76 11.74
N HIS A 116 4.10 -10.65 10.45
CA HIS A 116 5.27 -9.91 9.99
C HIS A 116 4.93 -8.89 8.91
N ILE A 117 5.57 -7.72 9.03
CA ILE A 117 5.60 -6.73 7.96
C ILE A 117 6.56 -7.24 6.87
N ASP A 118 6.20 -7.04 5.62
CA ASP A 118 7.08 -7.31 4.48
C ASP A 118 8.20 -6.27 4.49
N PRO A 119 9.47 -6.67 4.37
CA PRO A 119 10.60 -5.76 4.36
C PRO A 119 10.49 -4.64 3.36
#